data_452dfd6401b5124380c4315fa9e87a29
#
_entry.id   452dfd6401b5124380c4315fa9e87a29
#
_cell.length_a   1.000
_cell.length_b   1.000
_cell.length_c   1.000
_cell.angle_alpha   90.00
_cell.angle_beta   90.00
_cell.angle_gamma   90.00
#
_symmetry.space_group_name_H-M   'P 1'
#
loop_
_entity.id
_entity.type
_entity.pdbx_description
1 polymer ?
#
loop_
_entity_poly.entity_id
_entity_poly.type
_entity_poly.pdbx_seq_one_letter_code
_entity_poly.pdbx_strand_id
1 'polypeptide(L)'
;MMVSKTHTGSHSHLYTPARQTFTIGLTWDGERLEHRPANISLAPVTGTEEVRLSVSAPFYDDPPPPGGLPGQAYFGLWDYEVVEAFFLNDKDQYLEVEFGPHGQHIVLLLDGRRNAIK
;
A
#
# COMPACT_ATOMS: atom_id res chain seq x y z
N MET A 1 5.00 -4.38 -7.11
CA MET A 1 5.71 -4.42 -5.81
C MET A 1 4.68 -4.41 -4.67
N MET A 2 4.72 -5.38 -3.79
CA MET A 2 3.61 -5.67 -2.89
C MET A 2 4.09 -5.79 -1.43
N VAL A 3 3.40 -5.13 -0.50
CA VAL A 3 3.57 -5.33 0.95
C VAL A 3 2.26 -5.82 1.54
N SER A 4 2.31 -6.94 2.24
CA SER A 4 1.16 -7.46 2.99
C SER A 4 1.49 -7.45 4.49
N LYS A 5 0.60 -6.91 5.29
CA LYS A 5 0.69 -7.00 6.75
C LYS A 5 -0.63 -7.45 7.33
N THR A 6 -0.59 -8.53 8.08
CA THR A 6 -1.70 -8.96 8.90
C THR A 6 -1.62 -8.23 10.24
N HIS A 7 -2.65 -7.53 10.62
CA HIS A 7 -2.74 -6.94 11.95
C HIS A 7 -3.68 -7.79 12.81
N THR A 8 -3.10 -8.61 13.66
CA THR A 8 -3.82 -9.28 14.74
C THR A 8 -3.51 -8.51 16.02
N GLY A 9 -4.34 -7.56 16.39
CA GLY A 9 -4.07 -6.76 17.56
C GLY A 9 -5.18 -6.83 18.59
N SER A 10 -4.87 -7.36 19.77
CA SER A 10 -5.58 -6.97 20.96
C SER A 10 -5.06 -5.60 21.39
N HIS A 11 -5.94 -4.62 21.53
CA HIS A 11 -5.53 -3.25 21.79
C HIS A 11 -5.45 -2.95 23.28
N SER A 12 -4.29 -2.57 23.72
CA SER A 12 -4.13 -1.85 24.98
C SER A 12 -4.44 -0.38 24.73
N HIS A 13 -5.31 0.24 25.53
CA HIS A 13 -5.65 1.66 25.47
C HIS A 13 -4.46 2.59 25.74
N LEU A 14 -3.33 2.05 26.18
CA LEU A 14 -2.13 2.80 26.55
C LEU A 14 -1.08 2.80 25.43
N TYR A 15 -1.35 2.13 24.32
CA TYR A 15 -0.41 2.03 23.21
C TYR A 15 -0.57 3.19 22.25
N THR A 16 0.46 4.05 22.17
CA THR A 16 0.57 5.05 21.11
C THR A 16 1.39 4.44 19.99
N PRO A 17 0.80 4.20 18.81
CA PRO A 17 1.54 3.60 17.72
C PRO A 17 2.67 4.54 17.26
N ALA A 18 3.89 4.00 17.23
CA ALA A 18 5.02 4.66 16.62
C ALA A 18 4.98 4.52 15.10
N ARG A 19 5.75 5.34 14.40
CA ARG A 19 5.98 5.19 12.97
C ARG A 19 6.49 3.78 12.65
N GLN A 20 5.90 3.15 11.65
CA GLN A 20 6.32 1.85 11.15
C GLN A 20 6.83 2.00 9.72
N THR A 21 7.95 1.35 9.43
CA THR A 21 8.55 1.34 8.08
C THR A 21 8.72 -0.08 7.59
N PHE A 22 8.35 -0.31 6.33
CA PHE A 22 8.46 -1.59 5.65
C PHE A 22 9.33 -1.42 4.42
N THR A 23 10.25 -2.36 4.21
CA THR A 23 11.14 -2.37 3.06
C THR A 23 10.80 -3.55 2.16
N ILE A 24 10.57 -3.27 0.89
CA ILE A 24 10.36 -4.29 -0.13
C ILE A 24 11.68 -4.49 -0.84
N GLY A 25 12.42 -5.51 -0.43
CA GLY A 25 13.74 -5.83 -0.97
C GLY A 25 13.81 -7.19 -1.68
N LEU A 26 12.66 -7.88 -1.80
CA LEU A 26 12.56 -9.18 -2.43
C LEU A 26 11.47 -9.18 -3.49
N THR A 27 11.62 -10.05 -4.47
CA THR A 27 10.56 -10.40 -5.41
C THR A 27 9.50 -11.26 -4.73
N TRP A 28 8.39 -11.53 -5.41
CA TRP A 28 7.29 -12.34 -4.87
C TRP A 28 7.71 -13.79 -4.55
N ASP A 29 8.74 -14.29 -5.22
CA ASP A 29 9.31 -15.64 -5.02
C ASP A 29 10.51 -15.67 -4.09
N GLY A 30 10.85 -14.55 -3.45
CA GLY A 30 11.87 -14.46 -2.41
C GLY A 30 13.29 -14.14 -2.89
N GLU A 31 13.47 -13.85 -4.17
CA GLU A 31 14.76 -13.43 -4.70
C GLU A 31 15.07 -11.96 -4.35
N ARG A 32 16.34 -11.62 -4.30
CA ARG A 32 16.75 -10.22 -4.09
C ARG A 32 16.41 -9.37 -5.30
N LEU A 33 15.91 -8.16 -5.03
CA LEU A 33 15.72 -7.16 -6.08
C LEU A 33 17.07 -6.71 -6.64
N GLU A 34 17.13 -6.52 -7.96
CA GLU A 34 18.32 -5.97 -8.65
C GLU A 34 18.39 -4.44 -8.56
N HIS A 35 17.32 -3.78 -8.13
CA HIS A 35 17.24 -2.34 -7.94
C HIS A 35 17.14 -2.00 -6.45
N ARG A 36 17.23 -0.70 -6.13
CA ARG A 36 17.03 -0.25 -4.75
C ARG A 36 15.62 -0.63 -4.26
N PRO A 37 15.47 -0.98 -2.98
CA PRO A 37 14.17 -1.37 -2.45
C PRO A 37 13.18 -0.21 -2.43
N ALA A 38 11.88 -0.54 -2.42
CA ALA A 38 10.84 0.40 -2.07
C ALA A 38 10.63 0.43 -0.56
N ASN A 39 10.25 1.58 -0.04
CA ASN A 39 9.93 1.76 1.37
C ASN A 39 8.52 2.31 1.52
N ILE A 40 7.78 1.74 2.46
CA ILE A 40 6.47 2.23 2.87
C ILE A 40 6.54 2.55 4.36
N SER A 41 6.08 3.72 4.75
CA SER A 41 5.96 4.08 6.15
C SER A 41 4.53 4.46 6.51
N LEU A 42 4.13 4.07 7.72
CA LEU A 42 2.87 4.40 8.35
C LEU A 42 3.16 5.24 9.58
N ALA A 43 2.55 6.40 9.68
CA ALA A 43 2.71 7.27 10.83
C ALA A 43 1.36 7.85 11.26
N PRO A 44 1.02 7.82 12.56
CA PRO A 44 -0.15 8.50 13.05
C PRO A 44 0.00 10.02 12.85
N VAL A 45 -1.09 10.68 12.50
CA VAL A 45 -1.13 12.15 12.40
C VAL A 45 -1.60 12.68 13.76
N THR A 46 -0.72 13.43 14.44
CA THR A 46 -0.96 13.94 15.79
C THR A 46 -2.29 14.69 15.88
N GLY A 47 -3.08 14.35 16.90
CA GLY A 47 -4.37 15.02 17.16
C GLY A 47 -5.52 14.59 16.25
N THR A 48 -5.34 13.53 15.45
CA THR A 48 -6.35 12.98 14.55
C THR A 48 -6.43 11.48 14.67
N GLU A 49 -7.43 10.86 14.04
CA GLU A 49 -7.55 9.42 13.85
C GLU A 49 -6.92 8.96 12.50
N GLU A 50 -6.24 9.87 11.83
CA GLU A 50 -5.64 9.61 10.53
C GLU A 50 -4.27 8.94 10.65
N VAL A 51 -3.94 8.14 9.65
CA VAL A 51 -2.62 7.55 9.46
C VAL A 51 -2.07 8.03 8.13
N ARG A 52 -0.85 8.56 8.15
CA ARG A 52 -0.15 8.93 6.94
C ARG A 52 0.60 7.72 6.38
N LEU A 53 0.30 7.38 5.15
CA LEU A 53 1.00 6.38 4.38
C LEU A 53 1.94 7.08 3.40
N SER A 54 3.24 6.79 3.49
CA SER A 54 4.27 7.39 2.62
C SER A 54 4.99 6.29 1.87
N VAL A 55 5.24 6.50 0.58
CA VAL A 55 5.91 5.54 -0.30
C VAL A 55 7.10 6.20 -0.97
N SER A 56 8.23 5.50 -0.97
CA SER A 56 9.41 5.83 -1.76
C SER A 56 9.85 4.59 -2.52
N ALA A 57 9.93 4.68 -3.84
CA ALA A 57 10.22 3.54 -4.70
C ALA A 57 11.05 3.97 -5.92
N PRO A 58 11.79 3.03 -6.54
CA PRO A 58 12.37 3.28 -7.86
C PRO A 58 11.29 3.58 -8.89
N PHE A 59 11.63 4.39 -9.87
CA PHE A 59 10.74 4.80 -10.94
C PHE A 59 11.25 4.26 -12.28
N TYR A 60 10.39 3.55 -13.01
CA TYR A 60 10.74 2.91 -14.28
C TYR A 60 10.06 3.55 -15.48
N ASP A 61 8.89 4.18 -15.28
CA ASP A 61 8.02 4.70 -16.35
C ASP A 61 7.64 3.61 -17.38
N ASP A 62 7.36 2.42 -16.87
CA ASP A 62 7.03 1.24 -17.68
C ASP A 62 6.01 0.35 -16.96
N PRO A 63 4.79 0.22 -17.50
CA PRO A 63 4.26 0.90 -18.70
C PRO A 63 4.05 2.40 -18.49
N PRO A 64 3.80 3.16 -19.56
CA PRO A 64 3.44 4.58 -19.44
C PRO A 64 2.23 4.79 -18.53
N PRO A 65 2.08 5.96 -17.89
CA PRO A 65 1.02 6.18 -16.93
C PRO A 65 -0.37 6.10 -17.56
N PRO A 66 -1.41 5.79 -16.75
CA PRO A 66 -2.80 5.90 -17.20
C PRO A 66 -3.16 7.36 -17.49
N GLY A 67 -4.27 7.56 -18.22
CA GLY A 67 -4.74 8.89 -18.58
C GLY A 67 -5.38 9.72 -17.46
N GLY A 68 -5.37 9.24 -16.22
CA GLY A 68 -5.93 9.95 -15.08
C GLY A 68 -5.03 11.09 -14.59
N LEU A 69 -5.63 12.07 -13.92
CA LEU A 69 -4.90 13.19 -13.35
C LEU A 69 -4.16 12.81 -12.06
N PRO A 70 -2.99 13.40 -11.79
CA PRO A 70 -2.31 13.26 -10.50
C PRO A 70 -3.24 13.64 -9.34
N GLY A 71 -3.14 12.88 -8.24
CA GLY A 71 -3.96 13.11 -7.04
C GLY A 71 -5.38 12.54 -7.11
N GLN A 72 -5.77 11.95 -8.25
CA GLN A 72 -7.09 11.34 -8.42
C GLN A 72 -7.05 9.83 -8.38
N ALA A 73 -8.17 9.24 -7.97
CA ALA A 73 -8.35 7.80 -8.04
C ALA A 73 -8.47 7.35 -9.50
N TYR A 74 -7.85 6.22 -9.81
CA TYR A 74 -7.90 5.60 -11.13
C TYR A 74 -8.23 4.12 -11.01
N PHE A 75 -9.40 3.71 -11.48
CA PHE A 75 -9.80 2.30 -11.50
C PHE A 75 -9.00 1.54 -12.56
N GLY A 76 -8.43 0.39 -12.19
CA GLY A 76 -7.56 -0.36 -13.09
C GLY A 76 -6.08 0.00 -12.97
N LEU A 77 -5.69 0.72 -11.92
CA LEU A 77 -4.31 1.14 -11.71
C LEU A 77 -3.33 -0.03 -11.61
N TRP A 78 -3.82 -1.21 -11.21
CA TRP A 78 -3.04 -2.45 -11.13
C TRP A 78 -2.46 -2.94 -12.47
N ASP A 79 -2.90 -2.41 -13.59
CA ASP A 79 -2.32 -2.69 -14.91
C ASP A 79 -1.07 -1.85 -15.22
N TYR A 80 -0.69 -0.98 -14.29
CA TYR A 80 0.40 -0.02 -14.43
C TYR A 80 1.46 -0.22 -13.36
N GLU A 81 2.49 0.63 -13.39
CA GLU A 81 3.52 0.63 -12.35
C GLU A 81 2.93 1.14 -11.03
N VAL A 82 2.94 0.28 -10.01
CA VAL A 82 2.35 0.60 -8.71
C VAL A 82 3.18 0.04 -7.55
N VAL A 83 3.03 0.66 -6.40
CA VAL A 83 3.33 0.07 -5.09
C VAL A 83 2.00 -0.19 -4.41
N GLU A 84 1.82 -1.40 -3.93
CA GLU A 84 0.59 -1.84 -3.29
C GLU A 84 0.81 -2.15 -1.82
N ALA A 85 -0.16 -1.81 -0.98
CA ALA A 85 -0.20 -2.18 0.43
C ALA A 85 -1.55 -2.81 0.76
N PHE A 86 -1.50 -3.92 1.49
CA PHE A 86 -2.69 -4.67 1.92
C PHE A 86 -2.78 -4.66 3.44
N PHE A 87 -3.95 -4.29 3.95
CA PHE A 87 -4.26 -4.28 5.39
C PHE A 87 -5.36 -5.29 5.63
N LEU A 88 -5.00 -6.41 6.25
CA LEU A 88 -5.89 -7.55 6.47
C LEU A 88 -6.42 -7.56 7.89
N ASN A 89 -7.69 -7.95 8.04
CA ASN A 89 -8.27 -8.31 9.32
C ASN A 89 -8.37 -9.85 9.48
N ASP A 90 -8.94 -10.30 10.58
CA ASP A 90 -9.12 -11.71 10.89
C ASP A 90 -10.36 -12.37 10.23
N LYS A 91 -11.09 -11.62 9.40
CA LYS A 91 -12.31 -12.06 8.71
C LYS A 91 -12.14 -12.17 7.20
N ASP A 92 -10.92 -12.29 6.71
CA ASP A 92 -10.59 -12.31 5.29
C ASP A 92 -11.03 -11.04 4.52
N GLN A 93 -11.26 -9.95 5.23
CA GLN A 93 -11.48 -8.64 4.64
C GLN A 93 -10.16 -7.87 4.63
N TYR A 94 -9.95 -7.10 3.59
CA TYR A 94 -8.74 -6.30 3.51
C TYR A 94 -8.94 -5.01 2.73
N LEU A 95 -8.14 -4.04 3.09
CA LEU A 95 -8.00 -2.78 2.39
C LEU A 95 -6.78 -2.89 1.49
N GLU A 96 -6.95 -2.63 0.21
CA GLU A 96 -5.87 -2.54 -0.75
C GLU A 96 -5.67 -1.07 -1.14
N VAL A 97 -4.44 -0.62 -1.05
CA VAL A 97 -4.07 0.75 -1.45
C VAL A 97 -2.97 0.66 -2.48
N GLU A 98 -3.18 1.27 -3.64
CA GLU A 98 -2.23 1.31 -4.72
C GLU A 98 -1.80 2.74 -5.02
N PHE A 99 -0.51 2.93 -5.29
CA PHE A 99 0.07 4.21 -5.65
C PHE A 99 0.84 4.09 -6.95
N GLY A 100 0.49 4.91 -7.92
CA GLY A 100 1.26 5.08 -9.15
C GLY A 100 2.29 6.20 -9.01
N PRO A 101 3.41 6.13 -9.76
CA PRO A 101 4.49 7.12 -9.67
C PRO A 101 4.11 8.49 -10.21
N HIS A 102 3.01 8.61 -10.94
CA HIS A 102 2.51 9.86 -11.49
C HIS A 102 1.39 10.51 -10.66
N GLY A 103 1.14 10.00 -9.44
CA GLY A 103 0.17 10.56 -8.51
C GLY A 103 -1.23 9.97 -8.56
N GLN A 104 -1.52 9.03 -9.44
CA GLN A 104 -2.78 8.28 -9.41
C GLN A 104 -2.74 7.28 -8.26
N HIS A 105 -3.91 7.00 -7.70
CA HIS A 105 -4.05 6.05 -6.61
C HIS A 105 -5.39 5.32 -6.72
N ILE A 106 -5.53 4.23 -6.01
CA ILE A 106 -6.83 3.58 -5.77
C ILE A 106 -6.85 2.94 -4.39
N VAL A 107 -8.00 2.97 -3.76
CA VAL A 107 -8.27 2.30 -2.49
C VAL A 107 -9.45 1.37 -2.69
N LEU A 108 -9.28 0.10 -2.39
CA LEU A 108 -10.31 -0.93 -2.53
C LEU A 108 -10.54 -1.60 -1.18
N LEU A 109 -11.81 -1.81 -0.86
CA LEU A 109 -12.19 -2.68 0.25
C LEU A 109 -12.66 -4.01 -0.32
N LEU A 110 -12.05 -5.09 0.11
CA LEU A 110 -12.31 -6.44 -0.39
C LEU A 110 -12.81 -7.34 0.73
N ASP A 111 -13.79 -8.17 0.39
CA ASP A 111 -14.33 -9.22 1.25
C ASP A 111 -14.00 -10.59 0.62
N GLY A 112 -12.86 -11.13 1.04
CA GLY A 112 -12.27 -12.30 0.40
C GLY A 112 -11.43 -11.94 -0.82
N ARG A 113 -10.66 -12.91 -1.29
CA ARG A 113 -9.69 -12.70 -2.36
C ARG A 113 -10.34 -12.17 -3.65
N ARG A 114 -9.90 -11.01 -4.09
CA ARG A 114 -10.34 -10.34 -5.33
C ARG A 114 -11.83 -10.01 -5.38
N ASN A 115 -12.50 -9.96 -4.24
CA ASN A 115 -13.93 -9.64 -4.15
C ASN A 115 -14.13 -8.21 -3.63
N ALA A 116 -13.92 -7.24 -4.49
CA ALA A 116 -14.08 -5.84 -4.14
C ALA A 116 -15.55 -5.49 -3.85
N ILE A 117 -15.79 -4.84 -2.72
CA ILE A 117 -17.12 -4.38 -2.30
C ILE A 117 -17.21 -2.86 -2.23
N LYS A 118 -16.06 -2.16 -2.29
CA LYS A 118 -16.03 -0.70 -2.26
C LYS A 118 -14.67 -0.16 -2.76
#